data_a4fc06321f19ed58387720e909407957
#
_entry.id   a4fc06321f19ed58387720e909407957
#
_cell.length_a   1.000
_cell.length_b   1.000
_cell.length_c   1.000
_cell.angle_alpha   90.00
_cell.angle_beta   90.00
_cell.angle_gamma   90.00
#
_symmetry.space_group_name_H-M   'P 1'
#
loop_
_entity.id
_entity.type
_entity.pdbx_description
1 polymer ?
#
loop_
_entity_poly.entity_id
_entity_poly.type
_entity_poly.pdbx_seq_one_letter_code
_entity_poly.pdbx_strand_id
1 'polypeptide(L)'
;MKFLINPSTNPFFNLALEEYLLKNVNIEEDYFILWQNEPTIVIGKHQNTVNEINIDFVKNNNIHVVRRNSGGGSVYHDLGNINFTFITKYDEKFLLDFKTFTIPVIESLSKLNVNARLSGRNDILIGEKKISGNSQYIYKDRFLHHGTLLFDSELENLVKALNVDNDKIIGKGIKSIKSRVTNIKDYLDKNVSIEDFKDILITNILQFNKSMIKEYELNNEDINLIKKLMREKYMTWEWNFGKSPEFNFENSKKFEGGKIQVFLNIIDGFIYECKIYGDFLGLLDLSQVEKNMIGIKYGEEYIEDFLKTIDLKKYFGSLSINEIKSCFIEY
;
A
#
# COMPACT_ATOMS: atom_id res chain seq x y z
N MET A 1 10.25 -7.83 20.18
CA MET A 1 9.18 -7.82 19.16
C MET A 1 8.06 -8.76 19.59
N LYS A 2 6.82 -8.31 19.49
CA LYS A 2 5.62 -9.15 19.69
C LYS A 2 5.10 -9.60 18.32
N PHE A 3 4.49 -10.78 18.25
CA PHE A 3 3.86 -11.24 17.02
C PHE A 3 2.38 -11.51 17.21
N LEU A 4 1.61 -11.33 16.15
CA LEU A 4 0.18 -11.61 16.09
C LEU A 4 -0.13 -12.37 14.81
N ILE A 5 -0.75 -13.54 14.93
CA ILE A 5 -1.43 -14.20 13.81
C ILE A 5 -2.90 -13.79 13.87
N ASN A 6 -3.33 -13.05 12.88
CA ASN A 6 -4.73 -12.63 12.82
C ASN A 6 -5.55 -13.68 12.05
N PRO A 7 -6.51 -14.38 12.69
CA PRO A 7 -7.31 -15.39 12.03
C PRO A 7 -8.41 -14.82 11.14
N SER A 8 -8.70 -13.51 11.23
CA SER A 8 -9.72 -12.85 10.43
C SER A 8 -9.31 -12.75 8.96
N THR A 9 -10.22 -13.10 8.05
CA THR A 9 -10.06 -12.87 6.60
C THR A 9 -10.83 -11.66 6.10
N ASN A 10 -11.54 -10.95 7.00
CA ASN A 10 -12.30 -9.75 6.66
C ASN A 10 -11.35 -8.56 6.41
N PRO A 11 -11.28 -8.00 5.18
CA PRO A 11 -10.33 -6.96 4.82
C PRO A 11 -10.54 -5.64 5.59
N PHE A 12 -11.77 -5.31 5.91
CA PHE A 12 -12.10 -4.10 6.65
C PHE A 12 -11.63 -4.18 8.09
N PHE A 13 -11.80 -5.37 8.71
CA PHE A 13 -11.30 -5.64 10.06
C PHE A 13 -9.76 -5.63 10.08
N ASN A 14 -9.13 -6.25 9.09
CA ASN A 14 -7.68 -6.41 9.05
C ASN A 14 -6.96 -5.08 8.90
N LEU A 15 -7.45 -4.18 8.04
CA LEU A 15 -6.89 -2.83 7.92
C LEU A 15 -7.21 -1.93 9.14
N ALA A 16 -8.36 -2.14 9.78
CA ALA A 16 -8.67 -1.49 11.05
C ALA A 16 -7.75 -1.98 12.17
N LEU A 17 -7.40 -3.26 12.20
CA LEU A 17 -6.44 -3.85 13.13
C LEU A 17 -5.04 -3.24 12.95
N GLU A 18 -4.54 -3.12 11.71
CA GLU A 18 -3.25 -2.47 11.46
C GLU A 18 -3.23 -1.03 12.01
N GLU A 19 -4.26 -0.25 11.71
CA GLU A 19 -4.37 1.13 12.18
C GLU A 19 -4.52 1.21 13.70
N TYR A 20 -5.30 0.31 14.29
CA TYR A 20 -5.47 0.24 15.74
C TYR A 20 -4.13 -0.03 16.43
N LEU A 21 -3.39 -1.04 15.98
CA LEU A 21 -2.08 -1.38 16.54
C LEU A 21 -1.08 -0.24 16.31
N LEU A 22 -1.09 0.41 15.14
CA LEU A 22 -0.21 1.56 14.89
C LEU A 22 -0.46 2.72 15.85
N LYS A 23 -1.70 2.94 16.28
CA LYS A 23 -2.09 4.14 17.06
C LYS A 23 -2.17 3.92 18.57
N ASN A 24 -2.46 2.69 19.02
CA ASN A 24 -2.91 2.46 20.39
C ASN A 24 -2.02 1.52 21.21
N VAL A 25 -1.12 0.75 20.58
CA VAL A 25 -0.23 -0.13 21.35
C VAL A 25 1.02 0.59 21.86
N ASN A 26 1.74 -0.06 22.79
CA ASN A 26 2.96 0.50 23.38
C ASN A 26 4.00 0.84 22.32
N ILE A 27 4.40 2.12 22.28
CA ILE A 27 5.35 2.68 21.31
C ILE A 27 6.76 2.10 21.45
N GLU A 28 7.14 1.64 22.63
CA GLU A 28 8.47 1.07 22.89
C GLU A 28 8.57 -0.40 22.47
N GLU A 29 7.48 -0.98 21.95
CA GLU A 29 7.46 -2.35 21.47
C GLU A 29 7.26 -2.41 19.96
N ASP A 30 8.01 -3.32 19.32
CA ASP A 30 7.81 -3.65 17.91
C ASP A 30 6.81 -4.79 17.78
N TYR A 31 6.03 -4.74 16.69
CA TYR A 31 5.02 -5.75 16.36
C TYR A 31 5.25 -6.31 14.97
N PHE A 32 5.06 -7.62 14.85
CA PHE A 32 5.01 -8.33 13.58
C PHE A 32 3.66 -9.04 13.46
N ILE A 33 2.96 -8.83 12.35
CA ILE A 33 1.61 -9.35 12.14
C ILE A 33 1.58 -10.13 10.83
N LEU A 34 1.00 -11.33 10.84
CA LEU A 34 0.59 -12.05 9.64
C LEU A 34 -0.93 -12.09 9.54
N TRP A 35 -1.43 -11.84 8.34
CA TRP A 35 -2.87 -11.79 8.08
C TRP A 35 -3.19 -12.10 6.61
N GLN A 36 -4.44 -12.48 6.35
CA GLN A 36 -4.94 -12.81 5.01
C GLN A 36 -6.28 -12.12 4.79
N ASN A 37 -6.64 -11.89 3.54
CA ASN A 37 -7.97 -11.42 3.17
C ASN A 37 -8.65 -12.43 2.27
N GLU A 38 -9.96 -12.57 2.42
CA GLU A 38 -10.83 -13.06 1.36
C GLU A 38 -10.71 -12.16 0.11
N PRO A 39 -11.23 -12.55 -1.08
CA PRO A 39 -11.02 -11.82 -2.33
C PRO A 39 -11.25 -10.31 -2.19
N THR A 40 -10.19 -9.53 -2.36
CA THR A 40 -10.18 -8.10 -2.04
C THR A 40 -9.23 -7.33 -2.96
N ILE A 41 -9.65 -6.16 -3.45
CA ILE A 41 -8.74 -5.15 -3.98
C ILE A 41 -8.42 -4.16 -2.86
N VAL A 42 -7.14 -4.00 -2.56
CA VAL A 42 -6.65 -2.99 -1.60
C VAL A 42 -6.06 -1.81 -2.36
N ILE A 43 -6.77 -0.69 -2.30
CA ILE A 43 -6.42 0.56 -2.97
C ILE A 43 -5.37 1.31 -2.14
N GLY A 44 -4.36 1.87 -2.79
CA GLY A 44 -3.40 2.75 -2.16
C GLY A 44 -4.05 4.07 -1.72
N LYS A 45 -3.50 4.70 -0.66
CA LYS A 45 -4.07 5.88 -0.01
C LYS A 45 -4.47 6.99 -0.99
N HIS A 46 -3.64 7.22 -2.01
CA HIS A 46 -3.77 8.35 -2.93
C HIS A 46 -4.31 7.97 -4.31
N GLN A 47 -4.81 6.74 -4.49
CA GLN A 47 -5.37 6.32 -5.77
C GLN A 47 -6.85 6.71 -5.93
N ASN A 48 -7.25 7.02 -7.16
CA ASN A 48 -8.66 7.15 -7.53
C ASN A 48 -9.23 5.73 -7.73
N THR A 49 -10.03 5.28 -6.79
CA THR A 49 -10.53 3.89 -6.76
C THR A 49 -11.24 3.48 -8.04
N VAL A 50 -12.09 4.35 -8.59
CA VAL A 50 -12.89 4.04 -9.79
C VAL A 50 -12.00 3.77 -11.00
N ASN A 51 -10.88 4.48 -11.09
CA ASN A 51 -9.93 4.32 -12.20
C ASN A 51 -9.06 3.06 -12.06
N GLU A 52 -8.92 2.54 -10.85
CA GLU A 52 -8.01 1.41 -10.57
C GLU A 52 -8.68 0.03 -10.67
N ILE A 53 -10.02 -0.03 -10.67
CA ILE A 53 -10.76 -1.30 -10.57
C ILE A 53 -11.68 -1.54 -11.75
N ASN A 54 -11.82 -2.81 -12.14
CA ASN A 54 -12.86 -3.25 -13.04
C ASN A 54 -14.17 -3.47 -12.24
N ILE A 55 -15.02 -2.44 -12.22
CA ILE A 55 -16.22 -2.40 -11.37
C ILE A 55 -17.16 -3.59 -11.63
N ASP A 56 -17.36 -3.97 -12.89
CA ASP A 56 -18.26 -5.06 -13.26
C ASP A 56 -17.70 -6.40 -12.78
N PHE A 57 -16.40 -6.65 -12.99
CA PHE A 57 -15.75 -7.87 -12.51
C PHE A 57 -15.80 -7.97 -10.98
N VAL A 58 -15.51 -6.87 -10.29
CA VAL A 58 -15.54 -6.78 -8.82
C VAL A 58 -16.92 -7.12 -8.26
N LYS A 59 -17.98 -6.53 -8.82
CA LYS A 59 -19.37 -6.79 -8.40
C LYS A 59 -19.80 -8.25 -8.68
N ASN A 60 -19.51 -8.75 -9.87
CA ASN A 60 -19.94 -10.09 -10.30
C ASN A 60 -19.23 -11.22 -9.54
N ASN A 61 -18.07 -10.96 -8.97
CA ASN A 61 -17.26 -11.94 -8.23
C ASN A 61 -17.24 -11.69 -6.71
N ASN A 62 -18.08 -10.79 -6.19
CA ASN A 62 -18.13 -10.43 -4.76
C ASN A 62 -16.76 -10.07 -4.17
N ILE A 63 -15.92 -9.34 -4.92
CA ILE A 63 -14.61 -8.90 -4.49
C ILE A 63 -14.76 -7.63 -3.64
N HIS A 64 -14.21 -7.62 -2.45
CA HIS A 64 -14.19 -6.44 -1.60
C HIS A 64 -13.27 -5.35 -2.16
N VAL A 65 -13.60 -4.10 -1.90
CA VAL A 65 -12.75 -2.95 -2.22
C VAL A 65 -12.52 -2.16 -0.94
N VAL A 66 -11.26 -2.00 -0.56
CA VAL A 66 -10.89 -1.27 0.66
C VAL A 66 -9.62 -0.45 0.44
N ARG A 67 -9.56 0.73 1.02
CA ARG A 67 -8.40 1.62 0.95
C ARG A 67 -7.51 1.47 2.19
N ARG A 68 -6.19 1.29 1.98
CA ARG A 68 -5.19 1.29 3.05
C ARG A 68 -4.68 2.70 3.37
N ASN A 69 -4.00 2.86 4.51
CA ASN A 69 -3.40 4.14 4.93
C ASN A 69 -2.09 4.48 4.20
N SER A 70 -1.37 3.49 3.68
CA SER A 70 -0.11 3.68 2.97
C SER A 70 -0.32 4.01 1.48
N GLY A 71 0.66 4.64 0.85
CA GLY A 71 0.67 4.93 -0.59
C GLY A 71 0.95 3.70 -1.47
N GLY A 72 1.31 3.94 -2.73
CA GLY A 72 1.58 2.91 -3.73
C GLY A 72 0.34 2.47 -4.50
N GLY A 73 0.52 1.57 -5.47
CA GLY A 73 -0.52 1.04 -6.35
C GLY A 73 -1.50 0.08 -5.68
N SER A 74 -2.60 -0.23 -6.39
CA SER A 74 -3.59 -1.22 -5.97
C SER A 74 -3.03 -2.64 -6.05
N VAL A 75 -3.47 -3.49 -5.12
CA VAL A 75 -3.11 -4.91 -5.05
C VAL A 75 -4.36 -5.76 -4.92
N TYR A 76 -4.28 -7.01 -5.37
CA TYR A 76 -5.32 -8.01 -5.20
C TYR A 76 -4.89 -9.01 -4.12
N HIS A 77 -5.77 -9.30 -3.19
CA HIS A 77 -5.63 -10.31 -2.16
C HIS A 77 -6.68 -11.41 -2.33
N ASP A 78 -6.29 -12.62 -1.98
CA ASP A 78 -7.15 -13.77 -1.76
C ASP A 78 -6.55 -14.63 -0.65
N LEU A 79 -7.11 -15.80 -0.38
CA LEU A 79 -6.59 -16.70 0.65
C LEU A 79 -5.25 -17.35 0.29
N GLY A 80 -4.79 -17.22 -0.96
CA GLY A 80 -3.45 -17.61 -1.40
C GLY A 80 -2.38 -16.55 -1.20
N ASN A 81 -2.78 -15.32 -0.82
CA ASN A 81 -1.87 -14.24 -0.49
C ASN A 81 -1.73 -14.08 1.03
N ILE A 82 -0.49 -13.97 1.52
CA ILE A 82 -0.20 -13.64 2.91
C ILE A 82 0.26 -12.19 2.97
N ASN A 83 -0.28 -11.44 3.92
CA ASN A 83 0.20 -10.11 4.24
C ASN A 83 1.05 -10.16 5.50
N PHE A 84 2.11 -9.37 5.52
CA PHE A 84 2.92 -9.16 6.71
C PHE A 84 3.00 -7.68 7.03
N THR A 85 3.06 -7.37 8.33
CA THR A 85 3.15 -5.98 8.80
C THR A 85 4.15 -5.90 9.94
N PHE A 86 5.08 -4.93 9.82
CA PHE A 86 5.94 -4.49 10.91
C PHE A 86 5.43 -3.14 11.41
N ILE A 87 5.31 -3.00 12.71
CA ILE A 87 5.01 -1.72 13.37
C ILE A 87 6.12 -1.48 14.40
N THR A 88 6.80 -0.35 14.28
CA THR A 88 7.93 0.03 15.13
C THR A 88 7.89 1.52 15.47
N LYS A 89 8.73 1.97 16.38
CA LYS A 89 8.98 3.38 16.61
C LYS A 89 9.58 4.01 15.35
N TYR A 90 9.16 5.21 14.99
CA TYR A 90 9.71 5.91 13.84
C TYR A 90 11.17 6.29 14.07
N ASP A 91 12.00 6.03 13.08
CA ASP A 91 13.38 6.48 12.97
C ASP A 91 13.58 7.00 11.54
N GLU A 92 14.22 8.15 11.39
CA GLU A 92 14.41 8.80 10.08
C GLU A 92 15.16 7.91 9.07
N LYS A 93 16.01 6.98 9.56
CA LYS A 93 16.69 5.98 8.72
C LYS A 93 15.74 5.03 7.99
N PHE A 94 14.50 4.87 8.47
CA PHE A 94 13.49 4.03 7.83
C PHE A 94 12.79 4.70 6.63
N LEU A 95 13.04 5.99 6.41
CA LEU A 95 12.40 6.75 5.36
C LEU A 95 12.78 6.20 3.97
N LEU A 96 11.83 5.52 3.31
CA LEU A 96 12.01 4.80 2.05
C LEU A 96 13.03 3.65 2.10
N ASP A 97 13.42 3.20 3.30
CA ASP A 97 14.22 1.99 3.48
C ASP A 97 13.31 0.77 3.52
N PHE A 98 13.08 0.18 2.36
CA PHE A 98 12.35 -1.09 2.24
C PHE A 98 13.24 -2.28 2.62
N LYS A 99 14.57 -2.14 2.52
CA LYS A 99 15.52 -3.23 2.71
C LYS A 99 15.49 -3.78 4.12
N THR A 100 15.47 -2.91 5.13
CA THR A 100 15.44 -3.31 6.56
C THR A 100 14.29 -4.26 6.88
N PHE A 101 13.12 -4.05 6.29
CA PHE A 101 11.92 -4.84 6.58
C PHE A 101 11.70 -6.02 5.64
N THR A 102 12.31 -6.00 4.45
CA THR A 102 12.18 -7.11 3.47
C THR A 102 13.28 -8.17 3.61
N ILE A 103 14.46 -7.82 4.12
CA ILE A 103 15.55 -8.81 4.33
C ILE A 103 15.10 -9.99 5.17
N PRO A 104 14.43 -9.84 6.34
CA PRO A 104 14.01 -10.98 7.15
C PRO A 104 13.08 -11.93 6.38
N VAL A 105 12.23 -11.39 5.50
CA VAL A 105 11.34 -12.16 4.62
C VAL A 105 12.14 -12.90 3.55
N ILE A 106 13.07 -12.22 2.88
CA ILE A 106 13.94 -12.80 1.85
C ILE A 106 14.80 -13.92 2.43
N GLU A 107 15.35 -13.74 3.63
CA GLU A 107 16.12 -14.79 4.30
C GLU A 107 15.24 -15.99 4.69
N SER A 108 13.98 -15.76 5.07
CA SER A 108 13.03 -16.83 5.31
C SER A 108 12.76 -17.66 4.05
N LEU A 109 12.62 -16.98 2.89
CA LEU A 109 12.47 -17.64 1.59
C LEU A 109 13.74 -18.40 1.18
N SER A 110 14.92 -17.86 1.45
CA SER A 110 16.19 -18.51 1.18
C SER A 110 16.35 -19.85 1.93
N LYS A 111 15.84 -19.95 3.17
CA LYS A 111 15.82 -21.20 3.93
C LYS A 111 14.90 -22.28 3.32
N LEU A 112 14.00 -21.87 2.44
CA LEU A 112 13.15 -22.76 1.63
C LEU A 112 13.71 -23.01 0.21
N ASN A 113 14.98 -22.68 -0.02
CA ASN A 113 15.66 -22.72 -1.32
C ASN A 113 15.04 -21.80 -2.39
N VAL A 114 14.26 -20.80 -1.98
CA VAL A 114 13.68 -19.82 -2.89
C VAL A 114 14.61 -18.60 -2.98
N ASN A 115 15.22 -18.40 -4.13
CA ASN A 115 16.14 -17.29 -4.36
C ASN A 115 15.38 -16.01 -4.72
N ALA A 116 14.99 -15.26 -3.70
CA ALA A 116 14.29 -14.00 -3.82
C ALA A 116 15.23 -12.80 -3.60
N ARG A 117 14.92 -11.66 -4.22
CA ARG A 117 15.69 -10.42 -4.06
C ARG A 117 14.77 -9.20 -4.01
N LEU A 118 15.18 -8.18 -3.27
CA LEU A 118 14.56 -6.86 -3.34
C LEU A 118 14.96 -6.21 -4.67
N SER A 119 14.00 -5.63 -5.39
CA SER A 119 14.23 -5.00 -6.67
C SER A 119 13.41 -3.74 -6.83
N GLY A 120 13.96 -2.80 -7.61
CA GLY A 120 13.32 -1.54 -7.87
C GLY A 120 13.04 -0.76 -6.58
N ARG A 121 11.86 -0.17 -6.52
CA ARG A 121 11.44 0.72 -5.46
C ARG A 121 11.03 -0.04 -4.19
N ASN A 122 10.25 -1.10 -4.33
CA ASN A 122 9.56 -1.75 -3.20
C ASN A 122 9.08 -3.19 -3.49
N ASP A 123 9.62 -3.86 -4.49
CA ASP A 123 9.18 -5.20 -4.89
C ASP A 123 10.15 -6.28 -4.44
N ILE A 124 9.65 -7.47 -4.07
CA ILE A 124 10.46 -8.69 -3.95
C ILE A 124 10.18 -9.55 -5.18
N LEU A 125 11.25 -9.98 -5.83
CA LEU A 125 11.21 -10.80 -7.06
C LEU A 125 11.84 -12.16 -6.84
N ILE A 126 11.34 -13.17 -7.60
CA ILE A 126 12.04 -14.40 -7.92
C ILE A 126 12.37 -14.33 -9.43
N GLY A 127 13.67 -14.36 -9.78
CA GLY A 127 14.08 -14.00 -11.12
C GLY A 127 13.60 -12.59 -11.48
N GLU A 128 12.79 -12.47 -12.54
CA GLU A 128 12.20 -11.20 -12.97
C GLU A 128 10.71 -11.07 -12.62
N LYS A 129 10.14 -12.00 -11.84
CA LYS A 129 8.73 -12.01 -11.50
C LYS A 129 8.51 -11.57 -10.07
N LYS A 130 7.56 -10.66 -9.89
CA LYS A 130 7.18 -10.13 -8.59
C LYS A 130 6.39 -11.17 -7.78
N ILE A 131 6.78 -11.33 -6.52
CA ILE A 131 6.07 -12.13 -5.51
C ILE A 131 5.54 -11.28 -4.36
N SER A 132 6.02 -10.03 -4.23
CA SER A 132 5.67 -9.13 -3.13
C SER A 132 5.72 -7.68 -3.57
N GLY A 133 4.74 -6.89 -3.14
CA GLY A 133 4.77 -5.44 -3.15
C GLY A 133 4.73 -4.91 -1.73
N ASN A 134 5.50 -3.86 -1.44
CA ASN A 134 5.64 -3.31 -0.11
C ASN A 134 5.29 -1.83 -0.07
N SER A 135 4.79 -1.36 1.06
CA SER A 135 4.49 0.04 1.28
C SER A 135 4.72 0.43 2.74
N GLN A 136 4.85 1.71 2.99
CA GLN A 136 5.19 2.27 4.29
C GLN A 136 4.23 3.39 4.66
N TYR A 137 4.06 3.63 5.97
CA TYR A 137 3.22 4.70 6.49
C TYR A 137 3.77 5.20 7.82
N ILE A 138 3.75 6.52 8.02
CA ILE A 138 4.14 7.16 9.27
C ILE A 138 2.90 7.74 9.95
N TYR A 139 2.75 7.47 11.22
CA TYR A 139 1.78 8.12 12.08
C TYR A 139 2.46 8.63 13.34
N LYS A 140 2.65 9.95 13.46
CA LYS A 140 3.40 10.59 14.54
C LYS A 140 4.82 9.99 14.64
N ASP A 141 5.12 9.39 15.77
CA ASP A 141 6.37 8.71 16.12
C ASP A 141 6.34 7.19 15.89
N ARG A 142 5.34 6.70 15.13
CA ARG A 142 5.18 5.30 14.75
C ARG A 142 5.38 5.09 13.26
N PHE A 143 5.98 3.97 12.92
CA PHE A 143 6.25 3.55 11.56
C PHE A 143 5.60 2.19 11.28
N LEU A 144 4.95 2.09 10.14
CA LEU A 144 4.36 0.87 9.63
C LEU A 144 4.99 0.54 8.28
N HIS A 145 5.46 -0.69 8.15
CA HIS A 145 5.83 -1.30 6.87
C HIS A 145 4.99 -2.54 6.67
N HIS A 146 4.31 -2.65 5.56
CA HIS A 146 3.57 -3.85 5.20
C HIS A 146 3.86 -4.30 3.77
N GLY A 147 3.69 -5.57 3.53
CA GLY A 147 3.88 -6.19 2.23
C GLY A 147 2.96 -7.39 2.02
N THR A 148 2.85 -7.77 0.75
CA THR A 148 2.13 -8.96 0.29
C THR A 148 3.12 -10.09 0.00
N LEU A 149 2.70 -11.34 0.07
CA LEU A 149 3.42 -12.50 -0.40
C LEU A 149 2.44 -13.36 -1.21
N LEU A 150 2.63 -13.39 -2.52
CA LEU A 150 1.86 -14.24 -3.42
C LEU A 150 2.34 -15.69 -3.23
N PHE A 151 1.68 -16.40 -2.30
CA PHE A 151 2.06 -17.78 -2.00
C PHE A 151 1.40 -18.77 -2.98
N ASP A 152 0.07 -18.73 -3.09
CA ASP A 152 -0.75 -19.59 -3.98
C ASP A 152 -2.00 -18.83 -4.45
N SER A 153 -1.82 -17.58 -4.90
CA SER A 153 -2.92 -16.68 -5.28
C SER A 153 -3.46 -16.97 -6.68
N GLU A 154 -4.75 -16.68 -6.88
CA GLU A 154 -5.44 -16.74 -8.16
C GLU A 154 -5.05 -15.56 -9.07
N LEU A 155 -3.88 -15.66 -9.71
CA LEU A 155 -3.29 -14.58 -10.52
C LEU A 155 -4.17 -14.12 -11.69
N GLU A 156 -5.13 -14.93 -12.14
CA GLU A 156 -6.10 -14.53 -13.17
C GLU A 156 -7.08 -13.48 -12.66
N ASN A 157 -7.53 -13.63 -11.42
CA ASN A 157 -8.46 -12.70 -10.80
C ASN A 157 -7.77 -11.34 -10.54
N LEU A 158 -6.50 -11.36 -10.15
CA LEU A 158 -5.69 -10.13 -10.03
C LEU A 158 -5.72 -9.30 -11.33
N VAL A 159 -5.51 -9.97 -12.47
CA VAL A 159 -5.48 -9.29 -13.78
C VAL A 159 -6.84 -8.75 -14.19
N LYS A 160 -7.91 -9.49 -13.93
CA LYS A 160 -9.28 -9.13 -14.31
C LYS A 160 -9.90 -8.07 -13.41
N ALA A 161 -9.49 -8.05 -12.14
CA ALA A 161 -10.07 -7.17 -11.11
C ALA A 161 -9.50 -5.74 -11.18
N LEU A 162 -8.28 -5.56 -11.66
CA LEU A 162 -7.62 -4.28 -11.75
C LEU A 162 -7.69 -3.69 -13.17
N ASN A 163 -7.99 -2.39 -13.25
CA ASN A 163 -7.78 -1.65 -14.48
C ASN A 163 -6.29 -1.37 -14.65
N VAL A 164 -5.69 -2.00 -15.63
CA VAL A 164 -4.32 -1.68 -16.05
C VAL A 164 -4.43 -0.59 -17.10
N ASP A 165 -3.70 0.53 -16.91
CA ASP A 165 -3.68 1.68 -17.83
C ASP A 165 -3.84 1.25 -19.29
N ASN A 166 -4.88 1.76 -19.96
CA ASN A 166 -5.21 1.44 -21.34
C ASN A 166 -4.06 1.70 -22.34
N ASP A 167 -3.12 2.57 -22.01
CA ASP A 167 -1.92 2.85 -22.82
C ASP A 167 -1.01 1.62 -23.00
N LYS A 168 -1.20 0.56 -22.18
CA LYS A 168 -0.46 -0.71 -22.29
C LYS A 168 -1.28 -1.88 -22.84
N ILE A 169 -2.60 -1.70 -23.08
CA ILE A 169 -3.54 -2.79 -23.36
C ILE A 169 -3.81 -3.02 -24.85
N ILE A 170 -3.35 -2.19 -25.75
CA ILE A 170 -3.50 -2.48 -27.19
C ILE A 170 -2.70 -3.74 -27.50
N GLY A 171 -3.32 -4.89 -27.27
CA GLY A 171 -2.95 -6.21 -27.75
C GLY A 171 -2.16 -7.16 -26.82
N LYS A 172 -1.79 -6.77 -25.57
CA LYS A 172 -0.90 -7.61 -24.72
C LYS A 172 -1.26 -7.70 -23.22
N GLY A 173 -2.34 -7.10 -22.75
CA GLY A 173 -2.60 -6.83 -21.33
C GLY A 173 -2.52 -8.04 -20.38
N ILE A 174 -3.33 -9.07 -20.61
CA ILE A 174 -3.39 -10.25 -19.71
C ILE A 174 -2.07 -11.04 -19.70
N LYS A 175 -1.45 -11.26 -20.87
CA LYS A 175 -0.16 -11.95 -20.95
C LYS A 175 0.96 -11.15 -20.29
N SER A 176 0.95 -9.82 -20.35
CA SER A 176 2.01 -8.98 -19.82
C SER A 176 2.02 -8.89 -18.29
N ILE A 177 0.86 -8.97 -17.60
CA ILE A 177 0.79 -8.99 -16.14
C ILE A 177 1.14 -10.38 -15.60
N LYS A 178 0.55 -11.44 -16.16
CA LYS A 178 0.95 -12.84 -15.82
C LYS A 178 2.44 -13.08 -16.00
N SER A 179 3.10 -12.40 -16.93
CA SER A 179 4.55 -12.50 -17.09
C SER A 179 5.36 -11.79 -16.01
N ARG A 180 4.74 -10.89 -15.23
CA ARG A 180 5.40 -10.04 -14.23
C ARG A 180 5.22 -10.50 -12.78
N VAL A 181 4.26 -11.38 -12.51
CA VAL A 181 3.96 -11.90 -11.17
C VAL A 181 4.05 -13.42 -11.15
N THR A 182 4.29 -14.00 -9.98
CA THR A 182 4.31 -15.46 -9.80
C THR A 182 3.98 -15.81 -8.34
N ASN A 183 3.61 -17.06 -8.09
CA ASN A 183 3.42 -17.57 -6.75
C ASN A 183 4.73 -18.16 -6.20
N ILE A 184 4.96 -18.02 -4.91
CA ILE A 184 6.10 -18.59 -4.20
C ILE A 184 6.05 -20.13 -4.26
N LYS A 185 4.86 -20.70 -4.16
CA LYS A 185 4.62 -22.14 -4.18
C LYS A 185 5.21 -22.84 -5.41
N ASP A 186 5.24 -22.15 -6.56
CA ASP A 186 5.78 -22.68 -7.82
C ASP A 186 7.30 -22.96 -7.75
N TYR A 187 8.00 -22.45 -6.74
CA TYR A 187 9.45 -22.56 -6.54
C TYR A 187 9.84 -23.39 -5.33
N LEU A 188 8.87 -24.02 -4.66
CA LEU A 188 9.15 -24.85 -3.49
C LEU A 188 9.40 -26.31 -3.90
N ASP A 189 10.46 -26.90 -3.40
CA ASP A 189 10.82 -28.30 -3.66
C ASP A 189 9.87 -29.30 -2.99
N LYS A 190 9.14 -28.87 -1.99
CA LYS A 190 8.22 -29.68 -1.20
C LYS A 190 6.81 -29.11 -1.22
N ASN A 191 5.84 -29.98 -1.03
CA ASN A 191 4.46 -29.52 -0.84
C ASN A 191 4.35 -28.89 0.57
N VAL A 192 4.51 -27.56 0.62
CA VAL A 192 4.38 -26.75 1.82
C VAL A 192 2.98 -26.16 1.84
N SER A 193 2.25 -26.37 2.91
CA SER A 193 0.94 -25.72 3.10
C SER A 193 1.13 -24.22 3.43
N ILE A 194 0.07 -23.45 3.28
CA ILE A 194 0.11 -22.03 3.62
C ILE A 194 0.32 -21.81 5.12
N GLU A 195 -0.18 -22.71 5.95
CA GLU A 195 0.01 -22.67 7.39
C GLU A 195 1.47 -22.99 7.76
N ASP A 196 2.06 -24.05 7.19
CA ASP A 196 3.50 -24.35 7.39
C ASP A 196 4.37 -23.16 6.96
N PHE A 197 4.00 -22.49 5.86
CA PHE A 197 4.73 -21.33 5.38
C PHE A 197 4.64 -20.13 6.35
N LYS A 198 3.48 -19.88 6.96
CA LYS A 198 3.32 -18.86 8.00
C LYS A 198 4.20 -19.17 9.21
N ASP A 199 4.22 -20.42 9.68
CA ASP A 199 5.03 -20.84 10.82
C ASP A 199 6.53 -20.66 10.55
N ILE A 200 6.98 -21.01 9.35
CA ILE A 200 8.35 -20.78 8.89
C ILE A 200 8.70 -19.29 8.88
N LEU A 201 7.81 -18.46 8.35
CA LEU A 201 8.01 -17.00 8.33
C LEU A 201 8.16 -16.44 9.74
N ILE A 202 7.23 -16.77 10.64
CA ILE A 202 7.25 -16.28 12.02
C ILE A 202 8.54 -16.69 12.70
N THR A 203 8.86 -17.99 12.66
CA THR A 203 10.06 -18.53 13.31
C THR A 203 11.32 -17.83 12.81
N ASN A 204 11.47 -17.66 11.49
CA ASN A 204 12.66 -17.09 10.90
C ASN A 204 12.78 -15.59 11.17
N ILE A 205 11.68 -14.84 11.08
CA ILE A 205 11.66 -13.39 11.32
C ILE A 205 11.97 -13.09 12.79
N LEU A 206 11.43 -13.87 13.72
CA LEU A 206 11.70 -13.69 15.15
C LEU A 206 13.15 -14.05 15.49
N GLN A 207 13.70 -15.12 14.91
CA GLN A 207 15.12 -15.49 15.05
C GLN A 207 16.05 -14.43 14.48
N PHE A 208 15.73 -13.89 13.31
CA PHE A 208 16.50 -12.82 12.67
C PHE A 208 16.61 -11.60 13.58
N ASN A 209 15.52 -11.20 14.21
CA ASN A 209 15.48 -10.05 15.11
C ASN A 209 16.04 -10.35 16.52
N LYS A 210 16.56 -11.54 16.79
CA LYS A 210 17.06 -11.98 18.11
C LYS A 210 16.09 -11.69 19.26
N SER A 211 14.80 -11.67 18.94
CA SER A 211 13.75 -11.30 19.88
C SER A 211 13.24 -12.55 20.63
N MET A 212 12.95 -12.39 21.92
CA MET A 212 12.13 -13.41 22.62
C MET A 212 10.76 -13.45 21.96
N ILE A 213 10.29 -14.66 21.67
CA ILE A 213 8.97 -14.91 21.08
C ILE A 213 7.92 -14.56 22.14
N LYS A 214 7.17 -13.50 21.89
CA LYS A 214 6.00 -13.13 22.68
C LYS A 214 4.81 -12.95 21.74
N GLU A 215 3.83 -13.82 21.90
CA GLU A 215 2.56 -13.64 21.22
C GLU A 215 1.80 -12.46 21.81
N TYR A 216 1.17 -11.68 20.93
CA TYR A 216 0.27 -10.60 21.32
C TYR A 216 -1.16 -11.04 21.06
N GLU A 217 -1.94 -11.14 22.11
CA GLU A 217 -3.36 -11.49 22.03
C GLU A 217 -4.21 -10.23 22.14
N LEU A 218 -5.19 -10.09 21.24
CA LEU A 218 -6.20 -9.05 21.32
C LEU A 218 -7.21 -9.37 22.42
N ASN A 219 -7.38 -8.47 23.36
CA ASN A 219 -8.45 -8.57 24.33
C ASN A 219 -9.81 -8.11 23.78
N ASN A 220 -10.89 -8.28 24.50
CA ASN A 220 -12.23 -7.89 24.07
C ASN A 220 -12.39 -6.39 23.83
N GLU A 221 -11.69 -5.54 24.57
CA GLU A 221 -11.69 -4.10 24.39
C GLU A 221 -11.01 -3.72 23.08
N ASP A 222 -9.83 -4.29 22.78
CA ASP A 222 -9.12 -4.13 21.52
C ASP A 222 -10.05 -4.47 20.34
N ILE A 223 -10.68 -5.66 20.40
CA ILE A 223 -11.59 -6.14 19.35
C ILE A 223 -12.77 -5.19 19.14
N ASN A 224 -13.34 -4.64 20.22
CA ASN A 224 -14.45 -3.69 20.12
C ASN A 224 -14.01 -2.37 19.49
N LEU A 225 -12.84 -1.84 19.83
CA LEU A 225 -12.27 -0.64 19.26
C LEU A 225 -11.92 -0.83 17.78
N ILE A 226 -11.35 -1.98 17.41
CA ILE A 226 -11.07 -2.33 16.01
C ILE A 226 -12.38 -2.40 15.23
N LYS A 227 -13.42 -3.08 15.74
CA LYS A 227 -14.72 -3.16 15.08
C LYS A 227 -15.42 -1.80 14.95
N LYS A 228 -15.21 -0.90 15.93
CA LYS A 228 -15.70 0.48 15.83
C LYS A 228 -14.99 1.21 14.69
N LEU A 229 -13.66 1.19 14.65
CA LEU A 229 -12.85 1.81 13.59
C LEU A 229 -13.19 1.22 12.21
N MET A 230 -13.39 -0.09 12.13
CA MET A 230 -13.85 -0.77 10.91
C MET A 230 -15.14 -0.15 10.37
N ARG A 231 -16.16 -0.01 11.21
CA ARG A 231 -17.46 0.54 10.80
C ARG A 231 -17.39 2.04 10.48
N GLU A 232 -16.66 2.82 11.28
CA GLU A 232 -16.61 4.28 11.15
C GLU A 232 -15.71 4.77 10.02
N LYS A 233 -14.81 3.92 9.53
CA LYS A 233 -13.86 4.28 8.47
C LYS A 233 -13.83 3.26 7.33
N TYR A 234 -13.32 2.05 7.57
CA TYR A 234 -12.95 1.12 6.51
C TYR A 234 -14.14 0.56 5.73
N MET A 235 -15.34 0.53 6.31
CA MET A 235 -16.57 0.13 5.62
C MET A 235 -17.30 1.31 4.97
N THR A 236 -16.84 2.54 5.14
CA THR A 236 -17.53 3.70 4.57
C THR A 236 -17.20 3.88 3.09
N TRP A 237 -18.17 4.35 2.33
CA TRP A 237 -17.99 4.70 0.93
C TRP A 237 -17.02 5.88 0.78
N GLU A 238 -17.10 6.86 1.67
CA GLU A 238 -16.27 8.06 1.68
C GLU A 238 -14.78 7.72 1.78
N TRP A 239 -14.42 6.74 2.60
CA TRP A 239 -13.03 6.30 2.73
C TRP A 239 -12.53 5.53 1.52
N ASN A 240 -13.34 4.61 1.01
CA ASN A 240 -12.91 3.67 -0.03
C ASN A 240 -12.97 4.27 -1.44
N PHE A 241 -13.99 5.07 -1.73
CA PHE A 241 -14.22 5.67 -3.04
C PHE A 241 -14.05 7.18 -3.04
N GLY A 242 -14.47 7.86 -1.96
CA GLY A 242 -14.43 9.31 -1.82
C GLY A 242 -15.48 10.02 -2.68
N LYS A 243 -15.62 11.34 -2.44
CA LYS A 243 -16.34 12.23 -3.35
C LYS A 243 -15.32 12.80 -4.32
N SER A 244 -15.59 12.73 -5.62
CA SER A 244 -14.85 13.48 -6.63
C SER A 244 -15.61 14.78 -6.89
N PRO A 245 -15.11 15.94 -6.42
CA PRO A 245 -15.69 17.24 -6.78
C PRO A 245 -15.55 17.49 -8.30
N GLU A 246 -16.35 18.42 -8.83
CA GLU A 246 -16.17 18.89 -10.21
C GLU A 246 -14.92 19.76 -10.29
N PHE A 247 -13.98 19.39 -11.14
CA PHE A 247 -12.74 20.14 -11.36
C PHE A 247 -12.72 20.74 -12.77
N ASN A 248 -12.12 21.91 -12.92
CA ASN A 248 -11.92 22.56 -14.23
C ASN A 248 -10.48 22.41 -14.76
N PHE A 249 -9.60 21.78 -14.00
CA PHE A 249 -8.24 21.42 -14.41
C PHE A 249 -7.96 19.97 -14.00
N GLU A 250 -7.45 19.18 -14.93
CA GLU A 250 -6.95 17.83 -14.68
C GLU A 250 -5.65 17.62 -15.45
N ASN A 251 -4.62 17.12 -14.76
CA ASN A 251 -3.38 16.71 -15.39
C ASN A 251 -2.85 15.42 -14.76
N SER A 252 -2.27 14.55 -15.57
CA SER A 252 -1.76 13.25 -15.12
C SER A 252 -0.44 12.93 -15.82
N LYS A 253 0.61 12.66 -15.03
CA LYS A 253 1.93 12.28 -15.55
C LYS A 253 2.48 11.08 -14.80
N LYS A 254 3.24 10.25 -15.52
CA LYS A 254 3.91 9.07 -15.00
C LYS A 254 5.41 9.26 -14.99
N PHE A 255 6.03 9.02 -13.83
CA PHE A 255 7.47 9.11 -13.60
C PHE A 255 8.00 7.78 -13.06
N GLU A 256 9.30 7.67 -12.89
CA GLU A 256 9.92 6.52 -12.23
C GLU A 256 9.41 6.33 -10.79
N GLY A 257 9.22 7.43 -10.05
CA GLY A 257 8.70 7.45 -8.68
C GLY A 257 7.21 7.11 -8.54
N GLY A 258 6.44 7.03 -9.63
CA GLY A 258 5.01 6.72 -9.66
C GLY A 258 4.23 7.68 -10.56
N LYS A 259 2.91 7.43 -10.68
CA LYS A 259 1.96 8.30 -11.37
C LYS A 259 1.46 9.36 -10.39
N ILE A 260 1.34 10.59 -10.85
CA ILE A 260 0.59 11.66 -10.17
C ILE A 260 -0.57 12.08 -11.07
N GLN A 261 -1.73 12.31 -10.46
CA GLN A 261 -2.90 12.97 -11.06
C GLN A 261 -3.29 14.13 -10.17
N VAL A 262 -3.42 15.31 -10.75
CA VAL A 262 -3.81 16.53 -10.07
C VAL A 262 -5.11 17.02 -10.65
N PHE A 263 -6.04 17.34 -9.77
CA PHE A 263 -7.34 17.92 -10.08
C PHE A 263 -7.47 19.23 -9.31
N LEU A 264 -7.72 20.32 -10.02
CA LEU A 264 -7.91 21.64 -9.43
C LEU A 264 -9.22 22.25 -9.88
N ASN A 265 -9.89 22.93 -8.96
CA ASN A 265 -10.91 23.91 -9.29
C ASN A 265 -10.31 25.30 -9.14
N ILE A 266 -10.12 25.98 -10.27
CA ILE A 266 -9.48 27.30 -10.34
C ILE A 266 -10.56 28.33 -10.60
N ILE A 267 -10.71 29.31 -9.70
CA ILE A 267 -11.68 30.39 -9.79
C ILE A 267 -10.92 31.71 -9.63
N ASP A 268 -11.15 32.64 -10.55
CA ASP A 268 -10.51 33.97 -10.57
C ASP A 268 -8.98 33.94 -10.43
N GLY A 269 -8.35 32.88 -10.97
CA GLY A 269 -6.89 32.69 -10.93
C GLY A 269 -6.35 32.17 -9.59
N PHE A 270 -7.21 31.71 -8.69
CA PHE A 270 -6.82 31.08 -7.44
C PHE A 270 -7.32 29.63 -7.36
N ILE A 271 -6.57 28.78 -6.70
CA ILE A 271 -6.95 27.39 -6.44
C ILE A 271 -8.02 27.39 -5.35
N TYR A 272 -9.24 26.96 -5.69
CA TYR A 272 -10.39 26.87 -4.80
C TYR A 272 -10.52 25.46 -4.21
N GLU A 273 -10.22 24.42 -5.00
CA GLU A 273 -10.16 23.02 -4.58
C GLU A 273 -8.94 22.35 -5.21
N CYS A 274 -8.36 21.41 -4.47
CA CYS A 274 -7.23 20.61 -4.91
C CYS A 274 -7.43 19.15 -4.50
N LYS A 275 -7.23 18.22 -5.44
CA LYS A 275 -7.12 16.79 -5.20
C LYS A 275 -5.93 16.21 -5.93
N ILE A 276 -5.17 15.38 -5.20
CA ILE A 276 -3.97 14.75 -5.71
C ILE A 276 -4.12 13.24 -5.52
N TYR A 277 -4.07 12.50 -6.64
CA TYR A 277 -4.10 11.05 -6.66
C TYR A 277 -2.83 10.48 -7.26
N GLY A 278 -2.55 9.20 -7.00
CA GLY A 278 -1.42 8.52 -7.62
C GLY A 278 -1.04 7.21 -6.96
N ASP A 279 -0.05 6.54 -7.56
CA ASP A 279 0.53 5.30 -7.06
C ASP A 279 1.97 5.48 -6.52
N PHE A 280 2.36 6.73 -6.27
CA PHE A 280 3.64 7.05 -5.64
C PHE A 280 3.68 6.62 -4.16
N LEU A 281 4.88 6.39 -3.64
CA LEU A 281 5.09 5.88 -2.29
C LEU A 281 5.21 7.01 -1.25
N GLY A 282 4.16 7.82 -1.11
CA GLY A 282 4.07 8.81 -0.04
C GLY A 282 3.84 8.13 1.33
N LEU A 283 4.47 8.66 2.36
CA LEU A 283 4.40 8.16 3.73
C LEU A 283 3.37 8.90 4.58
N LEU A 284 3.07 10.16 4.21
CA LEU A 284 2.11 11.01 4.88
C LEU A 284 0.82 11.19 4.05
N ASP A 285 -0.22 11.65 4.71
CA ASP A 285 -1.50 11.97 4.10
C ASP A 285 -1.42 13.29 3.33
N LEU A 286 -1.88 13.30 2.08
CA LEU A 286 -1.87 14.48 1.22
C LEU A 286 -2.93 15.53 1.60
N SER A 287 -3.88 15.22 2.45
CA SER A 287 -4.95 16.14 2.82
C SER A 287 -4.46 17.49 3.35
N GLN A 288 -3.29 17.52 4.00
CA GLN A 288 -2.68 18.75 4.45
C GLN A 288 -2.09 19.56 3.29
N VAL A 289 -1.47 18.89 2.32
CA VAL A 289 -0.94 19.50 1.09
C VAL A 289 -2.11 20.09 0.29
N GLU A 290 -3.15 19.28 0.05
CA GLU A 290 -4.36 19.69 -0.67
C GLU A 290 -5.02 20.93 -0.03
N LYS A 291 -5.17 20.95 1.30
CA LYS A 291 -5.74 22.09 2.04
C LYS A 291 -4.87 23.34 1.92
N ASN A 292 -3.56 23.18 2.02
CA ASN A 292 -2.63 24.32 1.96
C ASN A 292 -2.49 24.90 0.53
N MET A 293 -2.88 24.13 -0.50
CA MET A 293 -2.97 24.63 -1.89
C MET A 293 -4.17 25.55 -2.09
N ILE A 294 -5.21 25.46 -1.27
CA ILE A 294 -6.41 26.30 -1.41
C ILE A 294 -6.05 27.76 -1.11
N GLY A 295 -6.46 28.64 -1.98
CA GLY A 295 -6.18 30.09 -1.91
C GLY A 295 -4.84 30.52 -2.50
N ILE A 296 -4.01 29.57 -2.96
CA ILE A 296 -2.79 29.92 -3.69
C ILE A 296 -3.18 30.40 -5.11
N LYS A 297 -2.52 31.45 -5.57
CA LYS A 297 -2.67 31.93 -6.94
C LYS A 297 -2.15 30.85 -7.91
N TYR A 298 -2.97 30.51 -8.91
CA TYR A 298 -2.57 29.52 -9.92
C TYR A 298 -1.48 30.10 -10.83
N GLY A 299 -0.32 29.46 -10.83
CA GLY A 299 0.83 29.83 -11.65
C GLY A 299 2.09 29.09 -11.17
N GLU A 300 3.03 28.88 -12.11
CA GLU A 300 4.21 28.04 -11.88
C GLU A 300 5.04 28.51 -10.67
N GLU A 301 5.31 29.80 -10.56
CA GLU A 301 6.09 30.39 -9.48
C GLU A 301 5.45 30.15 -8.10
N TYR A 302 4.14 30.39 -7.97
CA TYR A 302 3.42 30.25 -6.70
C TYR A 302 3.33 28.80 -6.24
N ILE A 303 3.13 27.87 -7.19
CA ILE A 303 3.09 26.43 -6.91
C ILE A 303 4.48 25.94 -6.49
N GLU A 304 5.53 26.37 -7.19
CA GLU A 304 6.91 26.01 -6.85
C GLU A 304 7.30 26.51 -5.46
N ASP A 305 6.96 27.77 -5.14
CA ASP A 305 7.25 28.34 -3.82
C ASP A 305 6.51 27.57 -2.70
N PHE A 306 5.26 27.19 -2.94
CA PHE A 306 4.56 26.33 -1.99
C PHE A 306 5.23 24.97 -1.84
N LEU A 307 5.59 24.31 -2.94
CA LEU A 307 6.21 22.98 -2.90
C LEU A 307 7.56 22.99 -2.15
N LYS A 308 8.30 24.11 -2.16
CA LYS A 308 9.53 24.30 -1.39
C LYS A 308 9.29 24.34 0.13
N THR A 309 8.06 24.62 0.58
CA THR A 309 7.72 24.71 2.02
C THR A 309 7.41 23.37 2.66
N ILE A 310 7.24 22.31 1.89
CA ILE A 310 6.84 20.99 2.39
C ILE A 310 7.95 19.94 2.21
N ASP A 311 7.93 18.92 3.06
CA ASP A 311 8.83 17.77 2.94
C ASP A 311 8.34 16.84 1.80
N LEU A 312 8.75 17.15 0.57
CA LEU A 312 8.32 16.41 -0.63
C LEU A 312 8.57 14.91 -0.51
N LYS A 313 9.67 14.51 0.12
CA LYS A 313 10.04 13.10 0.26
C LYS A 313 9.03 12.33 1.12
N LYS A 314 8.50 12.96 2.16
CA LYS A 314 7.48 12.34 3.00
C LYS A 314 6.12 12.25 2.32
N TYR A 315 5.75 13.26 1.52
CA TYR A 315 4.45 13.28 0.86
C TYR A 315 4.43 12.53 -0.47
N PHE A 316 5.49 12.63 -1.28
CA PHE A 316 5.53 12.16 -2.66
C PHE A 316 6.59 11.08 -2.94
N GLY A 317 7.29 10.61 -1.91
CA GLY A 317 8.29 9.57 -2.04
C GLY A 317 9.53 10.05 -2.80
N SER A 318 9.90 9.34 -3.87
CA SER A 318 11.10 9.64 -4.67
C SER A 318 10.88 10.67 -5.77
N LEU A 319 9.68 11.25 -5.88
CA LEU A 319 9.37 12.24 -6.91
C LEU A 319 10.06 13.57 -6.62
N SER A 320 10.68 14.15 -7.65
CA SER A 320 11.32 15.46 -7.57
C SER A 320 10.32 16.62 -7.61
N ILE A 321 10.74 17.79 -7.12
CA ILE A 321 9.92 19.01 -7.18
C ILE A 321 9.48 19.36 -8.61
N ASN A 322 10.35 19.17 -9.60
CA ASN A 322 10.04 19.46 -11.01
C ASN A 322 9.01 18.49 -11.57
N GLU A 323 9.08 17.21 -11.24
CA GLU A 323 8.09 16.22 -11.63
C GLU A 323 6.72 16.54 -11.04
N ILE A 324 6.67 16.83 -9.73
CA ILE A 324 5.43 17.19 -9.04
C ILE A 324 4.86 18.48 -9.62
N LYS A 325 5.66 19.55 -9.70
CA LYS A 325 5.25 20.84 -10.27
C LYS A 325 4.66 20.71 -11.67
N SER A 326 5.29 19.89 -12.52
CA SER A 326 4.81 19.67 -13.89
C SER A 326 3.41 19.08 -13.99
N CYS A 327 2.91 18.45 -12.92
CA CYS A 327 1.54 17.92 -12.86
C CYS A 327 0.51 19.02 -12.52
N PHE A 328 0.92 20.12 -11.92
CA PHE A 328 0.04 21.24 -11.56
C PHE A 328 -0.10 22.27 -12.67
N ILE A 329 0.69 22.19 -13.72
CA ILE A 329 0.74 23.20 -14.80
C ILE A 329 0.47 22.50 -16.13
N GLU A 330 -0.40 23.11 -16.98
CA GLU A 330 -0.51 22.78 -18.39
C GLU A 330 0.59 23.54 -19.16
N TYR A 331 1.36 22.83 -19.97
CA TYR A 331 2.31 23.38 -20.95
C TYR A 331 1.75 23.23 -22.35
#